data_73919c0a4b8e0844a1fac8a877f17396
#
_entry.id   73919c0a4b8e0844a1fac8a877f17396
#
_cell.length_a   1.000
_cell.length_b   1.000
_cell.length_c   1.000
_cell.angle_alpha   90.00
_cell.angle_beta   90.00
_cell.angle_gamma   90.00
#
_symmetry.space_group_name_H-M   'P 1'
#
loop_
_entity.id
_entity.type
_entity.pdbx_description
1 polymer ?
#
loop_
_entity_poly.entity_id
_entity_poly.type
_entity_poly.pdbx_seq_one_letter_code
_entity_poly.pdbx_strand_id
1 'polypeptide(L)'
;MAGMLSASILAFPALAADSRSLQILVSKSDQSLALYENGEIIATSKVSTGKAGHETPSGIFSILEKRKYHESNIYSAAPMPFMQRLTWSGIALHEGKVPNYPASHGCVRLPSKFAKSLFGDTRTGVHVIITDRPVSLRFVQHPALFSPRGDADDGKLLLSDVELRPASFDAALGAVEVAVNEKTQAIKSTAKAREPSPLRILITRRGERERVMDIQTVLTRLGFDAGSADGYAGEMTISAINGFKRWKGLKTSGPLLTNAFVAALYASAGEDHPPTGQIMVRQDFKPLFEAAIDIKDPEVALGTHFFEAVSVDRAAGTAEWNGVTLDNHLPAAARKRLGITVTDAPGGFDQLSAVLSRLDIPQDIRARIEQELSSGSSITVSDLSHQMETGTGTDFITVTKEGPV
;
A
#
# COMPACT_ATOMS: atom_id res chain seq x y z
N MET A 1 -65.87 -20.06 10.76
CA MET A 1 -64.97 -18.99 11.26
C MET A 1 -63.53 -19.51 11.17
N ALA A 2 -62.80 -19.08 10.15
CA ALA A 2 -61.43 -19.46 9.95
C ALA A 2 -60.56 -18.25 10.33
N GLY A 3 -59.79 -18.40 11.40
CA GLY A 3 -58.88 -17.36 11.86
C GLY A 3 -57.56 -17.42 11.10
N MET A 4 -57.22 -16.36 10.36
CA MET A 4 -55.90 -16.16 9.78
C MET A 4 -54.95 -15.63 10.86
N LEU A 5 -53.92 -16.41 11.18
CA LEU A 5 -52.75 -15.92 11.94
C LEU A 5 -51.78 -15.23 10.97
N SER A 6 -51.70 -13.91 11.09
CA SER A 6 -50.66 -13.13 10.41
C SER A 6 -49.37 -13.19 11.22
N ALA A 7 -48.33 -13.86 10.71
CA ALA A 7 -46.98 -13.84 11.27
C ALA A 7 -46.26 -12.58 10.81
N SER A 8 -46.08 -11.62 11.70
CA SER A 8 -45.23 -10.45 11.47
C SER A 8 -43.72 -10.86 11.52
N ILE A 9 -43.07 -10.87 10.40
CA ILE A 9 -41.60 -11.06 10.31
C ILE A 9 -40.93 -9.73 10.71
N LEU A 10 -40.35 -9.71 11.91
CA LEU A 10 -39.47 -8.65 12.34
C LEU A 10 -38.18 -8.75 11.54
N ALA A 11 -38.00 -7.87 10.55
CA ALA A 11 -36.76 -7.68 9.86
C ALA A 11 -35.78 -7.01 10.83
N PHE A 12 -34.79 -7.75 11.33
CA PHE A 12 -33.64 -7.17 12.01
C PHE A 12 -32.82 -6.39 10.96
N PRO A 13 -32.44 -5.13 11.25
CA PRO A 13 -31.51 -4.42 10.36
C PRO A 13 -30.19 -5.21 10.32
N ALA A 14 -29.82 -5.68 9.13
CA ALA A 14 -28.51 -6.24 8.91
C ALA A 14 -27.48 -5.16 9.29
N LEU A 15 -26.62 -5.45 10.28
CA LEU A 15 -25.44 -4.63 10.58
C LEU A 15 -24.65 -4.50 9.27
N ALA A 16 -24.72 -3.32 8.65
CA ALA A 16 -23.84 -2.97 7.55
C ALA A 16 -22.41 -3.15 8.06
N ALA A 17 -21.58 -3.87 7.31
CA ALA A 17 -20.15 -3.93 7.59
C ALA A 17 -19.67 -2.48 7.70
N ASP A 18 -18.89 -2.19 8.73
CA ASP A 18 -18.44 -0.84 9.08
C ASP A 18 -17.48 -0.33 7.98
N SER A 19 -18.06 0.25 6.93
CA SER A 19 -17.34 0.79 5.76
C SER A 19 -16.66 2.15 6.06
N ARG A 20 -16.58 2.54 7.36
CA ARG A 20 -15.99 3.80 7.78
C ARG A 20 -14.48 3.79 7.56
N SER A 21 -13.99 4.68 6.70
CA SER A 21 -12.57 5.00 6.57
C SER A 21 -12.20 6.00 7.67
N LEU A 22 -11.33 5.57 8.60
CA LEU A 22 -10.82 6.40 9.69
C LEU A 22 -9.35 6.72 9.46
N GLN A 23 -8.97 7.98 9.68
CA GLN A 23 -7.59 8.46 9.58
C GLN A 23 -7.28 9.40 10.73
N ILE A 24 -6.05 9.32 11.24
CA ILE A 24 -5.56 10.18 12.30
C ILE A 24 -4.44 11.05 11.72
N LEU A 25 -4.59 12.37 11.81
CA LEU A 25 -3.54 13.33 11.47
C LEU A 25 -3.02 13.99 12.73
N VAL A 26 -1.68 13.99 12.92
CA VAL A 26 -0.99 14.61 14.04
C VAL A 26 -0.06 15.68 13.51
N SER A 27 -0.25 16.94 13.98
CA SER A 27 0.67 18.06 13.73
C SER A 27 1.61 18.25 14.93
N LYS A 28 2.93 18.12 14.68
CA LYS A 28 3.93 18.34 15.74
C LYS A 28 4.10 19.82 16.09
N SER A 29 4.01 20.74 15.10
CA SER A 29 4.11 22.18 15.40
C SER A 29 2.94 22.66 16.24
N ASP A 30 1.73 22.20 15.98
CA ASP A 30 0.51 22.65 16.64
C ASP A 30 0.18 21.85 17.88
N GLN A 31 0.92 20.76 18.13
CA GLN A 31 0.65 19.80 19.20
C GLN A 31 -0.84 19.40 19.21
N SER A 32 -1.33 19.01 18.05
CA SER A 32 -2.74 18.69 17.80
C SER A 32 -2.92 17.39 17.05
N LEU A 33 -4.08 16.77 17.23
CA LEU A 33 -4.54 15.59 16.53
C LEU A 33 -5.94 15.85 15.99
N ALA A 34 -6.19 15.44 14.74
CA ALA A 34 -7.52 15.39 14.16
C ALA A 34 -7.85 13.94 13.75
N LEU A 35 -9.03 13.47 14.14
CA LEU A 35 -9.61 12.21 13.67
C LEU A 35 -10.58 12.52 12.53
N TYR A 36 -10.34 11.89 11.41
CA TYR A 36 -11.18 11.98 10.22
C TYR A 36 -12.01 10.70 10.06
N GLU A 37 -13.24 10.85 9.63
CA GLU A 37 -14.12 9.78 9.15
C GLU A 37 -14.60 10.16 7.75
N ASN A 38 -14.33 9.29 6.77
CA ASN A 38 -14.68 9.51 5.37
C ASN A 38 -14.23 10.89 4.82
N GLY A 39 -13.07 11.37 5.29
CA GLY A 39 -12.48 12.65 4.87
C GLY A 39 -12.95 13.88 5.64
N GLU A 40 -13.91 13.76 6.56
CA GLU A 40 -14.39 14.83 7.41
C GLU A 40 -13.83 14.72 8.84
N ILE A 41 -13.53 15.85 9.47
CA ILE A 41 -13.05 15.89 10.85
C ILE A 41 -14.23 15.63 11.80
N ILE A 42 -14.15 14.51 12.54
CA ILE A 42 -15.17 14.16 13.54
C ILE A 42 -14.71 14.45 14.98
N ALA A 43 -13.42 14.55 15.23
CA ALA A 43 -12.89 14.90 16.55
C ALA A 43 -11.50 15.53 16.46
N THR A 44 -11.18 16.40 17.41
CA THR A 44 -9.86 17.02 17.54
C THR A 44 -9.39 16.98 19.00
N SER A 45 -8.07 16.98 19.21
CA SER A 45 -7.47 17.01 20.53
C SER A 45 -6.12 17.71 20.54
N LYS A 46 -5.74 18.27 21.69
CA LYS A 46 -4.35 18.58 21.98
C LYS A 46 -3.58 17.29 22.20
N VAL A 47 -2.28 17.30 21.86
CA VAL A 47 -1.37 16.19 22.11
C VAL A 47 -0.07 16.70 22.74
N SER A 48 0.80 15.77 23.16
CA SER A 48 2.19 16.09 23.48
C SER A 48 3.09 15.05 22.82
N THR A 49 3.84 15.49 21.80
CA THR A 49 4.78 14.67 21.04
C THR A 49 6.14 14.59 21.72
N GLY A 50 7.12 13.95 21.11
CA GLY A 50 8.49 13.80 21.59
C GLY A 50 9.22 15.12 21.74
N LYS A 51 9.91 15.27 22.89
CA LYS A 51 10.78 16.43 23.18
C LYS A 51 12.07 16.39 22.34
N ALA A 52 12.84 17.47 22.36
CA ALA A 52 14.16 17.54 21.73
C ALA A 52 15.06 16.37 22.19
N GLY A 53 15.71 15.70 21.24
CA GLY A 53 16.49 14.49 21.44
C GLY A 53 15.68 13.19 21.54
N HIS A 54 14.36 13.27 21.48
CA HIS A 54 13.42 12.15 21.47
C HIS A 54 12.19 12.48 20.62
N GLU A 55 12.42 13.08 19.46
CA GLU A 55 11.35 13.57 18.60
C GLU A 55 10.48 12.42 18.10
N THR A 56 9.18 12.67 18.03
CA THR A 56 8.26 11.76 17.32
C THR A 56 8.61 11.78 15.83
N PRO A 57 8.85 10.63 15.18
CA PRO A 57 9.10 10.59 13.75
C PRO A 57 7.91 11.10 12.96
N SER A 58 8.17 11.81 11.85
CA SER A 58 7.14 12.18 10.88
C SER A 58 7.03 11.10 9.83
N GLY A 59 5.81 10.83 9.37
CA GLY A 59 5.58 9.79 8.37
C GLY A 59 4.16 9.26 8.34
N ILE A 60 4.00 8.14 7.65
CA ILE A 60 2.75 7.40 7.49
C ILE A 60 2.88 6.07 8.22
N PHE A 61 1.99 5.85 9.16
CA PHE A 61 1.94 4.69 10.04
C PHE A 61 0.55 4.08 10.01
N SER A 62 0.43 2.86 10.53
CA SER A 62 -0.87 2.25 10.88
C SER A 62 -0.87 1.80 12.33
N ILE A 63 -2.03 1.71 12.93
CA ILE A 63 -2.16 1.11 14.27
C ILE A 63 -1.89 -0.40 14.15
N LEU A 64 -0.78 -0.86 14.69
CA LEU A 64 -0.33 -2.25 14.63
C LEU A 64 -0.93 -3.11 15.72
N GLU A 65 -1.07 -2.54 16.92
CA GLU A 65 -1.52 -3.23 18.12
C GLU A 65 -2.28 -2.26 19.03
N LYS A 66 -3.29 -2.76 19.75
CA LYS A 66 -4.05 -1.99 20.73
C LYS A 66 -4.07 -2.71 22.06
N ARG A 67 -3.67 -2.01 23.14
CA ARG A 67 -3.72 -2.53 24.53
C ARG A 67 -4.36 -1.51 25.45
N LYS A 68 -5.41 -1.90 26.15
CA LYS A 68 -6.08 -1.05 27.13
C LYS A 68 -5.15 -0.69 28.29
N TYR A 69 -4.31 -1.64 28.71
CA TYR A 69 -3.27 -1.49 29.72
C TYR A 69 -1.95 -1.97 29.14
N HIS A 70 -0.96 -1.09 29.17
CA HIS A 70 0.39 -1.40 28.72
C HIS A 70 1.40 -0.61 29.57
N GLU A 71 2.56 -1.20 29.80
CA GLU A 71 3.71 -0.52 30.43
C GLU A 71 4.87 -0.53 29.44
N SER A 72 5.59 0.58 29.37
CA SER A 72 6.73 0.71 28.49
C SER A 72 7.81 -0.31 28.85
N ASN A 73 8.24 -1.10 27.89
CA ASN A 73 9.40 -1.98 28.02
C ASN A 73 10.74 -1.25 27.77
N ILE A 74 10.69 0.02 27.40
CA ILE A 74 11.87 0.85 27.08
C ILE A 74 12.16 1.84 28.19
N TYR A 75 11.13 2.43 28.83
CA TYR A 75 11.24 3.52 29.80
C TYR A 75 10.60 3.14 31.15
N SER A 76 11.40 2.48 32.03
CA SER A 76 11.09 2.28 33.46
C SER A 76 9.64 1.86 33.76
N ALA A 77 9.07 0.97 32.96
CA ALA A 77 7.68 0.52 33.09
C ALA A 77 6.64 1.66 33.18
N ALA A 78 6.89 2.79 32.50
CA ALA A 78 5.97 3.90 32.48
C ALA A 78 4.59 3.46 31.94
N PRO A 79 3.47 3.81 32.63
CA PRO A 79 2.15 3.38 32.20
C PRO A 79 1.74 4.09 30.89
N MET A 80 1.18 3.29 29.97
CA MET A 80 0.68 3.71 28.67
C MET A 80 -0.77 3.23 28.49
N PRO A 81 -1.75 3.78 29.23
CA PRO A 81 -3.15 3.36 29.10
C PRO A 81 -3.68 3.68 27.71
N PHE A 82 -4.58 2.84 27.20
CA PHE A 82 -5.17 2.95 25.86
C PHE A 82 -4.13 3.05 24.75
N MET A 83 -3.04 2.26 24.85
CA MET A 83 -1.94 2.24 23.91
C MET A 83 -2.39 1.74 22.53
N GLN A 84 -1.99 2.49 21.50
CA GLN A 84 -2.15 2.15 20.08
C GLN A 84 -0.77 2.26 19.44
N ARG A 85 -0.15 1.12 19.17
CA ARG A 85 1.23 1.00 18.68
C ARG A 85 1.33 1.38 17.21
N LEU A 86 2.34 2.15 16.85
CA LEU A 86 2.63 2.58 15.47
C LEU A 86 3.90 1.92 14.92
N THR A 87 4.90 1.65 15.78
CA THR A 87 6.15 0.99 15.41
C THR A 87 6.53 -0.06 16.44
N TRP A 88 7.26 -1.09 16.04
CA TRP A 88 7.79 -2.07 16.99
C TRP A 88 8.95 -1.51 17.80
N SER A 89 9.65 -0.48 17.30
CA SER A 89 10.66 0.30 18.03
C SER A 89 10.08 1.15 19.17
N GLY A 90 8.74 1.23 19.33
CA GLY A 90 8.11 1.75 20.55
C GLY A 90 7.32 3.03 20.42
N ILE A 91 7.10 3.56 19.22
CA ILE A 91 6.21 4.73 19.01
C ILE A 91 4.74 4.29 19.10
N ALA A 92 3.95 5.04 19.88
CA ALA A 92 2.53 4.77 20.08
C ALA A 92 1.74 6.04 20.40
N LEU A 93 0.42 5.98 20.19
CA LEU A 93 -0.55 6.89 20.81
C LEU A 93 -0.97 6.30 22.15
N HIS A 94 -1.03 7.09 23.22
CA HIS A 94 -1.52 6.62 24.53
C HIS A 94 -1.95 7.77 25.44
N GLU A 95 -2.68 7.47 26.50
CA GLU A 95 -2.99 8.45 27.54
C GLU A 95 -1.71 8.96 28.22
N GLY A 96 -1.66 10.27 28.49
CA GLY A 96 -0.57 10.88 29.25
C GLY A 96 -0.76 12.36 29.50
N LYS A 97 0.20 12.98 30.19
CA LYS A 97 0.20 14.43 30.42
C LYS A 97 0.43 15.18 29.10
N VAL A 98 -0.41 16.18 28.84
CA VAL A 98 -0.38 17.04 27.65
C VAL A 98 -0.15 18.49 28.10
N PRO A 99 1.11 18.93 28.27
CA PRO A 99 1.43 20.25 28.81
C PRO A 99 1.43 21.38 27.77
N ASN A 100 0.88 21.13 26.55
CA ASN A 100 0.87 22.05 25.39
C ASN A 100 2.24 22.31 24.74
N TYR A 101 3.22 21.43 24.99
CA TYR A 101 4.52 21.41 24.34
C TYR A 101 5.03 19.97 24.23
N PRO A 102 6.02 19.69 23.36
CA PRO A 102 6.63 18.36 23.26
C PRO A 102 7.30 17.96 24.57
N ALA A 103 6.87 16.84 25.18
CA ALA A 103 7.38 16.40 26.47
C ALA A 103 7.53 14.88 26.59
N SER A 104 7.19 14.11 25.56
CA SER A 104 7.32 12.65 25.57
C SER A 104 8.74 12.21 25.15
N HIS A 105 8.96 10.91 25.14
CA HIS A 105 10.17 10.27 24.61
C HIS A 105 9.88 9.57 23.27
N GLY A 106 9.11 10.24 22.38
CA GLY A 106 8.77 9.77 21.06
C GLY A 106 7.28 9.46 20.84
N CYS A 107 6.58 8.95 21.84
CA CYS A 107 5.14 8.69 21.73
C CYS A 107 4.30 9.97 21.62
N VAL A 108 3.08 9.84 21.14
CA VAL A 108 2.07 10.90 21.11
C VAL A 108 1.14 10.72 22.30
N ARG A 109 1.26 11.59 23.30
CA ARG A 109 0.42 11.58 24.50
C ARG A 109 -0.90 12.29 24.25
N LEU A 110 -1.98 11.71 24.75
CA LEU A 110 -3.36 12.16 24.60
C LEU A 110 -3.98 12.44 25.97
N PRO A 111 -4.92 13.41 26.08
CA PRO A 111 -5.73 13.57 27.28
C PRO A 111 -6.57 12.32 27.55
N SER A 112 -6.78 11.95 28.82
CA SER A 112 -7.40 10.70 29.23
C SER A 112 -8.76 10.41 28.55
N LYS A 113 -9.67 11.38 28.56
CA LYS A 113 -10.99 11.22 27.92
C LYS A 113 -10.88 10.94 26.44
N PHE A 114 -10.00 11.69 25.75
CA PHE A 114 -9.80 11.52 24.30
C PHE A 114 -9.10 10.20 23.97
N ALA A 115 -8.07 9.81 24.73
CA ALA A 115 -7.39 8.53 24.54
C ALA A 115 -8.35 7.33 24.65
N LYS A 116 -9.26 7.38 25.64
CA LYS A 116 -10.29 6.34 25.82
C LYS A 116 -11.29 6.30 24.65
N SER A 117 -11.77 7.47 24.18
CA SER A 117 -12.69 7.55 23.03
C SER A 117 -11.99 7.03 21.77
N LEU A 118 -10.83 7.61 21.43
CA LEU A 118 -10.05 7.22 20.25
C LEU A 118 -9.74 5.71 20.25
N PHE A 119 -9.42 5.15 21.40
CA PHE A 119 -9.22 3.71 21.55
C PHE A 119 -10.51 2.91 21.28
N GLY A 120 -11.68 3.44 21.59
CA GLY A 120 -12.98 2.81 21.27
C GLY A 120 -13.31 2.88 19.77
N ASP A 121 -13.04 4.01 19.15
CA ASP A 121 -13.45 4.35 17.80
C ASP A 121 -12.55 3.70 16.72
N THR A 122 -11.26 3.48 17.02
CA THR A 122 -10.28 2.97 16.07
C THR A 122 -10.15 1.44 16.11
N ARG A 123 -9.54 0.88 15.07
CA ARG A 123 -9.12 -0.53 14.97
C ARG A 123 -7.66 -0.62 14.49
N THR A 124 -7.07 -1.80 14.52
CA THR A 124 -5.77 -2.06 13.85
C THR A 124 -5.92 -1.81 12.36
N GLY A 125 -4.83 -1.30 11.74
CA GLY A 125 -4.83 -0.90 10.34
C GLY A 125 -5.36 0.51 10.06
N VAL A 126 -5.90 1.25 11.05
CA VAL A 126 -6.22 2.68 10.88
C VAL A 126 -4.93 3.47 10.69
N HIS A 127 -4.89 4.32 9.65
CA HIS A 127 -3.72 5.12 9.35
C HIS A 127 -3.53 6.27 10.33
N VAL A 128 -2.26 6.50 10.68
CA VAL A 128 -1.80 7.61 11.50
C VAL A 128 -0.71 8.35 10.75
N ILE A 129 -1.02 9.56 10.34
CA ILE A 129 -0.11 10.44 9.59
C ILE A 129 0.43 11.49 10.55
N ILE A 130 1.75 11.51 10.76
CA ILE A 130 2.42 12.45 11.64
C ILE A 130 3.25 13.40 10.80
N THR A 131 3.01 14.71 10.94
CA THR A 131 3.64 15.77 10.16
C THR A 131 4.32 16.81 11.04
N ASP A 132 5.33 17.47 10.49
CA ASP A 132 5.99 18.58 11.18
C ASP A 132 5.05 19.79 11.28
N ARG A 133 4.31 20.09 10.20
CA ARG A 133 3.35 21.19 10.08
C ARG A 133 1.93 20.66 9.89
N PRO A 134 0.89 21.44 10.18
CA PRO A 134 -0.47 21.01 9.94
C PRO A 134 -0.72 20.78 8.45
N VAL A 135 -1.39 19.69 8.15
CA VAL A 135 -1.86 19.33 6.81
C VAL A 135 -3.33 18.97 6.88
N SER A 136 -4.02 19.00 5.75
CA SER A 136 -5.42 18.59 5.64
C SER A 136 -5.61 17.60 4.49
N LEU A 137 -6.53 16.67 4.67
CA LEU A 137 -6.98 15.80 3.60
C LEU A 137 -7.72 16.61 2.54
N ARG A 138 -7.53 16.24 1.29
CA ARG A 138 -8.22 16.85 0.14
C ARG A 138 -8.82 15.75 -0.72
N PHE A 139 -10.00 15.99 -1.24
CA PHE A 139 -10.58 15.13 -2.26
C PHE A 139 -9.72 15.18 -3.53
N VAL A 140 -9.46 13.99 -4.10
CA VAL A 140 -8.61 13.83 -5.30
C VAL A 140 -9.33 12.99 -6.33
N GLN A 141 -9.43 13.51 -7.55
CA GLN A 141 -9.86 12.76 -8.72
C GLN A 141 -8.73 12.73 -9.74
N HIS A 142 -8.30 11.53 -10.12
CA HIS A 142 -7.24 11.36 -11.12
C HIS A 142 -7.35 9.99 -11.80
N PRO A 143 -7.11 9.87 -13.13
CA PRO A 143 -7.21 8.59 -13.85
C PRO A 143 -6.22 7.51 -13.38
N ALA A 144 -5.12 7.90 -12.74
CA ALA A 144 -4.16 6.95 -12.18
C ALA A 144 -4.64 6.30 -10.87
N LEU A 145 -5.63 6.86 -10.18
CA LEU A 145 -6.26 6.22 -9.02
C LEU A 145 -7.08 5.01 -9.47
N PHE A 146 -7.24 4.06 -8.57
CA PHE A 146 -7.94 2.81 -8.86
C PHE A 146 -9.45 2.97 -8.61
N SER A 147 -10.23 2.27 -9.43
CA SER A 147 -11.67 2.11 -9.24
C SER A 147 -11.99 0.62 -9.24
N PRO A 148 -12.97 0.15 -8.45
CA PRO A 148 -13.30 -1.27 -8.39
C PRO A 148 -13.82 -1.77 -9.75
N ARG A 149 -13.46 -2.99 -10.13
CA ARG A 149 -14.12 -3.63 -11.25
C ARG A 149 -15.52 -4.06 -10.81
N GLY A 150 -16.52 -3.69 -11.59
CA GLY A 150 -17.88 -4.11 -11.35
C GLY A 150 -18.04 -5.62 -11.59
N ASP A 151 -18.88 -6.29 -10.82
CA ASP A 151 -19.20 -7.73 -10.95
C ASP A 151 -19.71 -8.14 -12.36
N ALA A 152 -20.07 -7.16 -13.19
CA ALA A 152 -20.53 -7.38 -14.57
C ALA A 152 -19.41 -7.70 -15.56
N ASP A 153 -18.14 -7.47 -15.22
CA ASP A 153 -17.01 -7.67 -16.14
C ASP A 153 -16.41 -9.09 -16.04
N ASP A 154 -16.62 -9.79 -14.93
CA ASP A 154 -16.16 -11.18 -14.75
C ASP A 154 -16.86 -12.18 -15.69
N GLY A 155 -18.05 -11.84 -16.19
CA GLY A 155 -18.79 -12.67 -17.14
C GLY A 155 -18.26 -12.61 -18.59
N LYS A 156 -17.55 -11.55 -18.96
CA LYS A 156 -17.05 -11.38 -20.34
C LYS A 156 -15.67 -11.99 -20.59
N LEU A 157 -14.85 -12.10 -19.56
CA LEU A 157 -13.51 -12.68 -19.69
C LEU A 157 -13.50 -14.21 -19.74
N LEU A 158 -14.56 -14.88 -19.25
CA LEU A 158 -14.68 -16.34 -19.26
C LEU A 158 -15.20 -16.91 -20.59
N LEU A 159 -15.67 -16.09 -21.53
CA LEU A 159 -16.26 -16.56 -22.79
C LEU A 159 -15.37 -16.35 -24.03
N SER A 160 -14.24 -15.65 -23.93
CA SER A 160 -13.40 -15.35 -25.10
C SER A 160 -12.20 -16.28 -25.31
N ASP A 161 -11.84 -17.16 -24.36
CA ASP A 161 -10.65 -18.00 -24.44
C ASP A 161 -10.93 -19.52 -24.53
N VAL A 162 -12.18 -19.94 -24.76
CA VAL A 162 -12.47 -21.31 -25.06
C VAL A 162 -12.67 -21.44 -26.59
N GLU A 163 -11.57 -21.44 -27.33
CA GLU A 163 -11.55 -22.10 -28.63
C GLU A 163 -11.80 -23.58 -28.40
N LEU A 164 -13.05 -24.01 -28.66
CA LEU A 164 -13.42 -25.41 -28.71
C LEU A 164 -12.65 -26.07 -29.85
N ARG A 165 -11.54 -26.73 -29.54
CA ARG A 165 -10.97 -27.75 -30.42
C ARG A 165 -12.00 -28.86 -30.56
N PRO A 166 -12.44 -29.24 -31.75
CA PRO A 166 -13.29 -30.41 -31.94
C PRO A 166 -12.48 -31.66 -31.59
N ALA A 167 -12.79 -32.30 -30.49
CA ALA A 167 -12.31 -33.62 -30.19
C ALA A 167 -13.10 -34.61 -31.00
N SER A 168 -12.50 -35.12 -32.08
CA SER A 168 -12.92 -36.36 -32.70
C SER A 168 -12.59 -37.51 -31.77
N PHE A 169 -13.60 -38.13 -31.17
CA PHE A 169 -13.46 -39.42 -30.54
C PHE A 169 -14.62 -40.31 -30.94
N ASP A 170 -14.26 -41.40 -31.56
CA ASP A 170 -15.11 -42.48 -32.05
C ASP A 170 -15.77 -43.26 -30.92
N ALA A 171 -16.88 -43.82 -31.26
CA ALA A 171 -17.84 -44.53 -30.41
C ALA A 171 -17.28 -45.72 -29.63
N ALA A 172 -17.75 -45.98 -28.43
CA ALA A 172 -18.52 -47.19 -28.10
C ALA A 172 -18.76 -47.35 -26.58
N LEU A 173 -20.00 -47.66 -26.26
CA LEU A 173 -20.49 -48.45 -25.13
C LEU A 173 -20.78 -47.79 -23.79
N GLY A 174 -22.06 -47.83 -23.43
CA GLY A 174 -22.53 -47.93 -22.08
C GLY A 174 -23.44 -46.79 -21.59
N ALA A 175 -24.71 -46.83 -21.94
CA ALA A 175 -25.75 -46.04 -21.30
C ALA A 175 -25.89 -46.47 -19.82
N VAL A 176 -25.55 -45.59 -18.92
CA VAL A 176 -26.00 -45.64 -17.53
C VAL A 176 -26.94 -44.45 -17.31
N GLU A 177 -28.22 -44.76 -17.30
CA GLU A 177 -29.29 -43.84 -16.98
C GLU A 177 -29.20 -43.51 -15.48
N VAL A 178 -28.64 -42.34 -15.14
CA VAL A 178 -28.71 -41.79 -13.77
C VAL A 178 -29.93 -40.88 -13.73
N ALA A 179 -30.99 -41.36 -13.08
CA ALA A 179 -32.15 -40.55 -12.74
C ALA A 179 -31.73 -39.38 -11.86
N VAL A 180 -31.67 -38.19 -12.44
CA VAL A 180 -31.50 -36.94 -11.68
C VAL A 180 -32.81 -36.61 -10.99
N ASN A 181 -32.83 -36.82 -9.71
CA ASN A 181 -33.96 -36.47 -8.84
C ASN A 181 -34.01 -34.92 -8.77
N GLU A 182 -34.98 -34.33 -9.47
CA GLU A 182 -35.32 -32.91 -9.42
C GLU A 182 -35.91 -32.56 -8.04
N LYS A 183 -35.06 -32.37 -7.04
CA LYS A 183 -35.39 -31.64 -5.81
C LYS A 183 -34.16 -31.19 -5.06
N THR A 184 -33.26 -30.53 -5.75
CA THR A 184 -32.32 -29.66 -5.07
C THR A 184 -32.76 -28.22 -5.33
N GLN A 185 -33.67 -27.73 -4.52
CA GLN A 185 -33.91 -26.30 -4.37
C GLN A 185 -32.51 -25.69 -4.07
N ALA A 186 -31.98 -24.95 -5.03
CA ALA A 186 -30.82 -24.11 -4.81
C ALA A 186 -31.16 -23.15 -3.67
N ILE A 187 -30.70 -23.47 -2.48
CA ILE A 187 -30.57 -22.50 -1.40
C ILE A 187 -29.50 -21.54 -1.94
N LYS A 188 -29.95 -20.51 -2.66
CA LYS A 188 -29.13 -19.32 -2.88
C LYS A 188 -28.88 -18.75 -1.49
N SER A 189 -27.84 -19.23 -0.85
CA SER A 189 -27.21 -18.55 0.25
C SER A 189 -26.81 -17.19 -0.28
N THR A 190 -27.63 -16.18 -0.05
CA THR A 190 -27.24 -14.78 -0.13
C THR A 190 -26.29 -14.49 1.05
N ALA A 191 -25.19 -15.20 1.13
CA ALA A 191 -24.06 -14.76 1.89
C ALA A 191 -23.60 -13.48 1.17
N LYS A 192 -23.96 -12.30 1.71
CA LYS A 192 -23.45 -11.01 1.27
C LYS A 192 -21.93 -11.19 1.21
N ALA A 193 -21.36 -11.16 0.02
CA ALA A 193 -19.94 -11.34 -0.18
C ALA A 193 -19.23 -10.37 0.77
N ARG A 194 -18.39 -10.89 1.65
CA ARG A 194 -17.65 -10.06 2.61
C ARG A 194 -16.75 -9.15 1.79
N GLU A 195 -16.86 -7.85 1.98
CA GLU A 195 -15.94 -6.93 1.36
C GLU A 195 -14.50 -7.36 1.66
N PRO A 196 -13.60 -7.35 0.66
CA PRO A 196 -12.21 -7.67 0.90
C PRO A 196 -11.59 -6.69 1.91
N SER A 197 -10.61 -7.16 2.65
CA SER A 197 -9.84 -6.29 3.54
C SER A 197 -9.12 -5.19 2.74
N PRO A 198 -8.97 -3.98 3.29
CA PRO A 198 -8.33 -2.88 2.59
C PRO A 198 -6.91 -3.21 2.13
N LEU A 199 -6.59 -2.83 0.91
CA LEU A 199 -5.23 -2.93 0.36
C LEU A 199 -4.33 -1.83 0.93
N ARG A 200 -3.05 -2.16 1.08
CA ARG A 200 -1.97 -1.23 1.37
C ARG A 200 -1.01 -1.24 0.20
N ILE A 201 -0.94 -0.12 -0.52
CA ILE A 201 -0.15 0.00 -1.73
C ILE A 201 0.97 1.00 -1.46
N LEU A 202 2.22 0.60 -1.71
CA LEU A 202 3.38 1.46 -1.66
C LEU A 202 4.02 1.53 -3.03
N ILE A 203 4.15 2.72 -3.57
CA ILE A 203 4.81 3.01 -4.84
C ILE A 203 6.10 3.75 -4.53
N THR A 204 7.23 3.19 -4.97
CA THR A 204 8.56 3.75 -4.77
C THR A 204 9.41 3.62 -6.02
N ARG A 205 10.57 4.26 -6.00
CA ARG A 205 11.61 4.03 -7.01
C ARG A 205 12.19 2.64 -6.88
N ARG A 206 12.69 2.09 -7.99
CA ARG A 206 13.50 0.89 -7.98
C ARG A 206 14.82 1.17 -7.26
N GLY A 207 15.11 0.35 -6.25
CA GLY A 207 16.40 0.36 -5.57
C GLY A 207 17.49 -0.38 -6.36
N GLU A 208 18.70 -0.41 -5.81
CA GLU A 208 19.84 -1.10 -6.45
C GLU A 208 19.61 -2.63 -6.50
N ARG A 209 19.05 -3.20 -5.45
CA ARG A 209 18.77 -4.63 -5.37
C ARG A 209 17.74 -5.04 -6.42
N GLU A 210 16.64 -4.31 -6.52
CA GLU A 210 15.58 -4.56 -7.51
C GLU A 210 16.11 -4.42 -8.94
N ARG A 211 16.98 -3.44 -9.19
CA ARG A 211 17.63 -3.28 -10.51
C ARG A 211 18.51 -4.48 -10.86
N VAL A 212 19.22 -5.06 -9.90
CA VAL A 212 19.99 -6.29 -10.13
C VAL A 212 19.08 -7.48 -10.39
N MET A 213 17.95 -7.61 -9.64
CA MET A 213 16.93 -8.64 -9.89
C MET A 213 16.36 -8.54 -11.32
N ASP A 214 16.04 -7.33 -11.78
CA ASP A 214 15.55 -7.10 -13.15
C ASP A 214 16.60 -7.54 -14.18
N ILE A 215 17.86 -7.16 -14.00
CA ILE A 215 18.98 -7.56 -14.88
C ILE A 215 19.14 -9.10 -14.90
N GLN A 216 19.09 -9.77 -13.74
CA GLN A 216 19.14 -11.23 -13.66
C GLN A 216 18.00 -11.87 -14.43
N THR A 217 16.76 -11.35 -14.27
CA THR A 217 15.58 -11.82 -14.98
C THR A 217 15.72 -11.66 -16.49
N VAL A 218 16.15 -10.48 -16.95
CA VAL A 218 16.31 -10.21 -18.39
C VAL A 218 17.43 -11.05 -18.99
N LEU A 219 18.58 -11.21 -18.30
CA LEU A 219 19.66 -12.07 -18.74
C LEU A 219 19.20 -13.51 -18.91
N THR A 220 18.49 -14.06 -17.92
CA THR A 220 17.95 -15.44 -17.97
C THR A 220 16.98 -15.63 -19.12
N ARG A 221 16.08 -14.66 -19.35
CA ARG A 221 15.15 -14.67 -20.50
C ARG A 221 15.88 -14.65 -21.84
N LEU A 222 17.04 -13.99 -21.92
CA LEU A 222 17.90 -13.95 -23.12
C LEU A 222 18.82 -15.18 -23.25
N GLY A 223 18.72 -16.17 -22.34
CA GLY A 223 19.49 -17.41 -22.39
C GLY A 223 20.86 -17.34 -21.68
N PHE A 224 21.13 -16.30 -20.91
CA PHE A 224 22.31 -16.20 -20.06
C PHE A 224 21.95 -16.62 -18.62
N ASP A 225 22.55 -17.70 -18.13
CA ASP A 225 22.29 -18.19 -16.78
C ASP A 225 22.84 -17.22 -15.73
N ALA A 226 21.96 -16.38 -15.18
CA ALA A 226 22.31 -15.39 -14.17
C ALA A 226 22.07 -15.88 -12.73
N GLY A 227 21.63 -17.15 -12.57
CA GLY A 227 21.20 -17.70 -11.30
C GLY A 227 19.81 -17.21 -10.89
N SER A 228 19.49 -17.33 -9.61
CA SER A 228 18.22 -16.81 -9.06
C SER A 228 18.18 -15.29 -9.12
N ALA A 229 17.02 -14.72 -9.42
CA ALA A 229 16.81 -13.27 -9.39
C ALA A 229 16.63 -12.79 -7.93
N ASP A 230 17.71 -12.77 -7.18
CA ASP A 230 17.77 -12.42 -5.75
C ASP A 230 18.25 -11.00 -5.47
N GLY A 231 18.71 -10.31 -6.54
CA GLY A 231 19.22 -8.94 -6.48
C GLY A 231 20.65 -8.83 -5.97
N TYR A 232 21.41 -9.93 -5.95
CA TYR A 232 22.83 -9.94 -5.61
C TYR A 232 23.68 -10.35 -6.83
N ALA A 233 24.72 -9.56 -7.11
CA ALA A 233 25.63 -9.86 -8.21
C ALA A 233 26.64 -10.94 -7.81
N GLY A 234 26.18 -12.20 -7.63
CA GLY A 234 27.03 -13.36 -7.38
C GLY A 234 27.80 -13.81 -8.62
N GLU A 235 28.58 -14.88 -8.50
CA GLU A 235 29.44 -15.40 -9.57
C GLU A 235 28.67 -15.73 -10.86
N MET A 236 27.50 -16.35 -10.77
CA MET A 236 26.65 -16.66 -11.92
C MET A 236 26.18 -15.37 -12.61
N THR A 237 25.68 -14.42 -11.85
CA THR A 237 25.25 -13.11 -12.36
C THR A 237 26.40 -12.37 -13.06
N ILE A 238 27.59 -12.32 -12.44
CA ILE A 238 28.78 -11.68 -13.03
C ILE A 238 29.18 -12.39 -14.32
N SER A 239 29.15 -13.73 -14.35
CA SER A 239 29.45 -14.54 -15.53
C SER A 239 28.47 -14.25 -16.67
N ALA A 240 27.17 -14.22 -16.36
CA ALA A 240 26.10 -13.93 -17.32
C ALA A 240 26.24 -12.50 -17.91
N ILE A 241 26.50 -11.49 -17.07
CA ILE A 241 26.75 -10.11 -17.52
C ILE A 241 27.96 -10.06 -18.45
N ASN A 242 29.06 -10.70 -18.09
CA ASN A 242 30.26 -10.72 -18.94
C ASN A 242 30.04 -11.54 -20.22
N GLY A 243 29.24 -12.62 -20.17
CA GLY A 243 28.82 -13.38 -21.34
C GLY A 243 28.02 -12.51 -22.31
N PHE A 244 27.02 -11.78 -21.79
CA PHE A 244 26.24 -10.83 -22.57
C PHE A 244 27.10 -9.71 -23.17
N LYS A 245 28.00 -9.11 -22.37
CA LYS A 245 28.92 -8.05 -22.83
C LYS A 245 29.78 -8.54 -24.00
N ARG A 246 30.35 -9.76 -23.91
CA ARG A 246 31.12 -10.36 -25.03
C ARG A 246 30.24 -10.56 -26.26
N TRP A 247 29.01 -11.07 -26.10
CA TRP A 247 28.07 -11.26 -27.19
C TRP A 247 27.75 -9.96 -27.93
N LYS A 248 27.64 -8.84 -27.19
CA LYS A 248 27.36 -7.50 -27.76
C LYS A 248 28.60 -6.69 -28.10
N GLY A 249 29.82 -7.23 -27.97
CA GLY A 249 31.07 -6.49 -28.24
C GLY A 249 31.35 -5.38 -27.25
N LEU A 250 30.77 -5.45 -26.02
CA LEU A 250 31.00 -4.47 -24.97
C LEU A 250 32.23 -4.83 -24.13
N LYS A 251 32.88 -3.79 -23.52
CA LYS A 251 33.99 -4.01 -22.60
C LYS A 251 33.57 -4.80 -21.37
N THR A 252 34.33 -5.85 -21.04
CA THR A 252 34.13 -6.67 -19.85
C THR A 252 34.93 -6.15 -18.64
N SER A 253 35.92 -5.27 -18.88
CA SER A 253 36.70 -4.63 -17.82
C SER A 253 36.04 -3.35 -17.30
N GLY A 254 36.27 -3.02 -16.01
CA GLY A 254 35.67 -1.84 -15.37
C GLY A 254 34.36 -2.13 -14.65
N PRO A 255 33.50 -1.12 -14.47
CA PRO A 255 32.22 -1.31 -13.74
C PRO A 255 31.35 -2.38 -14.35
N LEU A 256 30.74 -3.21 -13.47
CA LEU A 256 29.90 -4.33 -13.88
C LEU A 256 28.65 -3.82 -14.63
N LEU A 257 27.94 -2.86 -14.06
CA LEU A 257 26.71 -2.26 -14.60
C LEU A 257 27.03 -0.89 -15.19
N THR A 258 27.29 -0.84 -16.50
CA THR A 258 27.47 0.42 -17.25
C THR A 258 26.18 0.79 -17.98
N ASN A 259 25.94 2.07 -18.23
CA ASN A 259 24.77 2.52 -19.00
C ASN A 259 24.70 1.85 -20.38
N ALA A 260 25.85 1.66 -21.05
CA ALA A 260 25.91 0.97 -22.34
C ALA A 260 25.48 -0.50 -22.23
N PHE A 261 25.88 -1.21 -21.16
CA PHE A 261 25.44 -2.58 -20.89
C PHE A 261 23.91 -2.63 -20.64
N VAL A 262 23.41 -1.77 -19.74
CA VAL A 262 21.98 -1.73 -19.40
C VAL A 262 21.15 -1.44 -20.65
N ALA A 263 21.47 -0.40 -21.40
CA ALA A 263 20.76 -0.07 -22.63
C ALA A 263 20.77 -1.23 -23.65
N ALA A 264 21.93 -1.87 -23.88
CA ALA A 264 22.02 -3.01 -24.81
C ALA A 264 21.23 -4.23 -24.32
N LEU A 265 21.18 -4.46 -23.01
CA LEU A 265 20.43 -5.58 -22.39
C LEU A 265 18.94 -5.43 -22.64
N TYR A 266 18.36 -4.29 -22.27
CA TYR A 266 16.92 -4.05 -22.42
C TYR A 266 16.50 -3.96 -23.90
N ALA A 267 17.28 -3.28 -24.75
CA ALA A 267 17.04 -3.28 -26.19
C ALA A 267 17.06 -4.70 -26.79
N SER A 268 17.92 -5.61 -26.28
CA SER A 268 17.95 -7.01 -26.74
C SER A 268 16.73 -7.82 -26.29
N ALA A 269 16.09 -7.38 -25.21
CA ALA A 269 14.86 -7.98 -24.71
C ALA A 269 13.59 -7.39 -25.35
N GLY A 270 13.73 -6.37 -26.22
CA GLY A 270 12.62 -5.65 -26.82
C GLY A 270 12.00 -4.59 -25.90
N GLU A 271 12.74 -4.12 -24.92
CA GLU A 271 12.33 -3.11 -23.95
C GLU A 271 13.15 -1.82 -24.15
N ASP A 272 12.51 -0.66 -24.01
CA ASP A 272 13.16 0.63 -24.26
C ASP A 272 14.11 1.03 -23.12
N HIS A 273 13.78 0.71 -21.87
CA HIS A 273 14.55 1.05 -20.68
C HIS A 273 14.23 0.09 -19.50
N PRO A 274 15.10 0.05 -18.47
CA PRO A 274 14.77 -0.65 -17.23
C PRO A 274 13.61 0.02 -16.51
N PRO A 275 12.81 -0.75 -15.75
CA PRO A 275 11.77 -0.19 -14.90
C PRO A 275 12.33 0.86 -13.92
N THR A 276 11.65 1.97 -13.76
CA THR A 276 12.09 3.09 -12.91
C THR A 276 11.45 3.09 -11.53
N GLY A 277 10.35 2.35 -11.36
CA GLY A 277 9.59 2.26 -10.14
C GLY A 277 9.14 0.85 -9.79
N GLN A 278 8.57 0.72 -8.63
CA GLN A 278 7.94 -0.50 -8.14
C GLN A 278 6.67 -0.20 -7.37
N ILE A 279 5.74 -1.13 -7.43
CA ILE A 279 4.53 -1.17 -6.64
C ILE A 279 4.56 -2.41 -5.75
N MET A 280 4.34 -2.22 -4.47
CA MET A 280 4.25 -3.28 -3.47
C MET A 280 2.85 -3.23 -2.86
N VAL A 281 2.19 -4.37 -2.78
CA VAL A 281 0.82 -4.48 -2.27
C VAL A 281 0.79 -5.44 -1.09
N ARG A 282 0.14 -5.01 -0.02
CA ARG A 282 -0.10 -5.81 1.19
C ARG A 282 -1.59 -5.83 1.50
N GLN A 283 -2.01 -6.89 2.19
CA GLN A 283 -3.36 -7.05 2.71
C GLN A 283 -3.27 -7.83 4.03
N ASP A 284 -4.05 -7.46 5.01
CA ASP A 284 -4.05 -8.10 6.34
C ASP A 284 -2.63 -8.24 6.93
N PHE A 285 -1.82 -7.18 6.81
CA PHE A 285 -0.42 -7.11 7.27
C PHE A 285 0.54 -8.12 6.61
N LYS A 286 0.18 -8.68 5.45
CA LYS A 286 1.00 -9.64 4.71
C LYS A 286 1.29 -9.13 3.30
N PRO A 287 2.47 -9.43 2.73
CA PRO A 287 2.71 -9.19 1.31
C PRO A 287 1.69 -9.95 0.46
N LEU A 288 1.13 -9.27 -0.54
CA LEU A 288 0.23 -9.87 -1.53
C LEU A 288 0.97 -10.07 -2.85
N PHE A 289 1.58 -9.03 -3.38
CA PHE A 289 2.48 -9.07 -4.53
C PHE A 289 3.33 -7.81 -4.64
N GLU A 290 4.35 -7.90 -5.50
CA GLU A 290 5.20 -6.79 -5.94
C GLU A 290 5.32 -6.83 -7.45
N ALA A 291 5.46 -5.66 -8.08
CA ALA A 291 5.63 -5.55 -9.52
C ALA A 291 6.49 -4.34 -9.88
N ALA A 292 7.14 -4.42 -11.05
CA ALA A 292 7.81 -3.30 -11.68
C ALA A 292 6.77 -2.38 -12.33
N ILE A 293 7.02 -1.08 -12.27
CA ILE A 293 6.24 -0.04 -12.95
C ILE A 293 7.19 1.01 -13.51
N ASP A 294 6.65 1.95 -14.29
CA ASP A 294 7.41 3.10 -14.73
C ASP A 294 6.99 4.39 -14.03
N ILE A 295 7.99 5.20 -13.71
CA ILE A 295 7.85 6.54 -13.16
C ILE A 295 8.48 7.50 -14.17
N LYS A 296 7.67 8.37 -14.75
CA LYS A 296 8.11 9.42 -15.66
C LYS A 296 9.00 10.42 -14.92
N ASP A 297 9.92 11.07 -15.64
CA ASP A 297 10.86 12.07 -15.13
C ASP A 297 11.60 11.56 -13.86
N PRO A 298 12.38 10.46 -14.01
CA PRO A 298 13.00 9.79 -12.85
C PRO A 298 14.02 10.67 -12.11
N GLU A 299 14.49 11.77 -12.69
CA GLU A 299 15.38 12.76 -12.05
C GLU A 299 14.64 13.73 -11.12
N VAL A 300 13.31 13.84 -11.20
CA VAL A 300 12.48 14.69 -10.35
C VAL A 300 12.03 13.92 -9.13
N ALA A 301 12.18 14.47 -7.92
CA ALA A 301 11.68 13.84 -6.70
C ALA A 301 10.19 13.49 -6.82
N LEU A 302 9.80 12.34 -6.26
CA LEU A 302 8.38 11.98 -6.11
C LEU A 302 7.74 12.80 -4.99
N GLY A 303 8.46 13.04 -3.91
CA GLY A 303 7.90 13.50 -2.65
C GLY A 303 7.36 12.36 -1.79
N THR A 304 6.56 12.70 -0.80
CA THR A 304 5.81 11.72 -0.02
C THR A 304 4.35 12.12 0.00
N HIS A 305 3.51 11.26 -0.54
CA HIS A 305 2.08 11.48 -0.69
C HIS A 305 1.31 10.26 -0.19
N PHE A 306 0.20 10.51 0.44
CA PHE A 306 -0.71 9.47 0.91
C PHE A 306 -2.10 9.69 0.31
N PHE A 307 -2.73 8.60 -0.13
CA PHE A 307 -4.09 8.59 -0.64
C PHE A 307 -4.85 7.44 0.04
N GLU A 308 -6.13 7.66 0.31
CA GLU A 308 -7.00 6.61 0.84
C GLU A 308 -8.37 6.66 0.16
N ALA A 309 -8.86 5.49 -0.25
CA ALA A 309 -10.21 5.31 -0.78
C ALA A 309 -11.20 5.40 0.39
N VAL A 310 -11.87 6.52 0.52
CA VAL A 310 -12.83 6.77 1.61
C VAL A 310 -14.17 6.09 1.36
N SER A 311 -14.52 5.90 0.09
CA SER A 311 -15.73 5.19 -0.34
C SER A 311 -15.42 4.38 -1.60
N VAL A 312 -15.82 3.12 -1.62
CA VAL A 312 -15.71 2.23 -2.79
C VAL A 312 -17.07 1.59 -3.04
N ASP A 313 -17.67 1.92 -4.17
CA ASP A 313 -18.91 1.31 -4.64
C ASP A 313 -18.62 0.35 -5.79
N ARG A 314 -18.56 -0.95 -5.49
CA ARG A 314 -18.30 -2.00 -6.47
C ARG A 314 -19.42 -2.14 -7.50
N ALA A 315 -20.67 -1.88 -7.10
CA ALA A 315 -21.82 -2.00 -8.01
C ALA A 315 -21.82 -0.86 -9.04
N ALA A 316 -21.43 0.35 -8.61
CA ALA A 316 -21.29 1.50 -9.49
C ALA A 316 -19.92 1.54 -10.22
N GLY A 317 -18.94 0.74 -9.80
CA GLY A 317 -17.58 0.79 -10.33
C GLY A 317 -16.84 2.08 -9.97
N THR A 318 -17.13 2.70 -8.83
CA THR A 318 -16.58 3.99 -8.43
C THR A 318 -15.85 3.94 -7.10
N ALA A 319 -14.86 4.83 -6.94
CA ALA A 319 -14.16 5.04 -5.69
C ALA A 319 -13.89 6.54 -5.48
N GLU A 320 -14.08 6.99 -4.24
CA GLU A 320 -13.74 8.35 -3.82
C GLU A 320 -12.43 8.33 -3.04
N TRP A 321 -11.51 9.23 -3.37
CA TRP A 321 -10.18 9.27 -2.79
C TRP A 321 -9.91 10.59 -2.12
N ASN A 322 -9.33 10.53 -0.92
CA ASN A 322 -8.71 11.66 -0.28
C ASN A 322 -7.19 11.51 -0.31
N GLY A 323 -6.48 12.62 -0.35
CA GLY A 323 -5.02 12.63 -0.35
C GLY A 323 -4.42 13.74 0.49
N VAL A 324 -3.16 13.54 0.85
CA VAL A 324 -2.34 14.52 1.56
C VAL A 324 -0.88 14.42 1.13
N THR A 325 -0.20 15.56 1.04
CA THR A 325 1.25 15.64 0.82
C THR A 325 1.95 15.93 2.14
N LEU A 326 3.01 15.17 2.42
CA LEU A 326 3.88 15.36 3.58
C LEU A 326 5.15 16.12 3.17
N ASP A 327 5.79 16.77 4.14
CA ASP A 327 7.11 17.36 3.92
C ASP A 327 8.13 16.28 3.54
N ASN A 328 8.84 16.49 2.44
CA ASN A 328 9.84 15.55 1.94
C ASN A 328 11.24 15.92 2.45
N HIS A 329 11.72 15.19 3.44
CA HIS A 329 13.07 15.37 4.01
C HIS A 329 14.08 14.40 3.39
N LEU A 330 14.25 14.47 2.06
CA LEU A 330 15.11 13.55 1.34
C LEU A 330 16.60 13.90 1.54
N PRO A 331 17.41 13.05 2.22
CA PRO A 331 18.82 13.31 2.47
C PRO A 331 19.62 13.43 1.16
N ALA A 332 20.66 14.27 1.14
CA ALA A 332 21.51 14.47 -0.03
C ALA A 332 22.13 13.16 -0.56
N ALA A 333 22.53 12.26 0.35
CA ALA A 333 23.05 10.93 -0.01
C ALA A 333 22.00 10.08 -0.73
N ALA A 334 20.74 10.11 -0.26
CA ALA A 334 19.63 9.41 -0.90
C ALA A 334 19.32 9.98 -2.28
N ARG A 335 19.27 11.31 -2.43
CA ARG A 335 19.09 11.99 -3.73
C ARG A 335 20.16 11.56 -4.74
N LYS A 336 21.42 11.60 -4.33
CA LYS A 336 22.54 11.16 -5.19
C LYS A 336 22.42 9.70 -5.60
N ARG A 337 22.09 8.80 -4.66
CA ARG A 337 21.91 7.37 -4.92
C ARG A 337 20.76 7.10 -5.88
N LEU A 338 19.65 7.84 -5.75
CA LEU A 338 18.45 7.69 -6.56
C LEU A 338 18.49 8.48 -7.88
N GLY A 339 19.58 9.24 -8.13
CA GLY A 339 19.71 10.06 -9.33
C GLY A 339 18.78 11.28 -9.36
N ILE A 340 18.28 11.73 -8.20
CA ILE A 340 17.37 12.86 -8.10
C ILE A 340 18.17 14.16 -8.16
N THR A 341 17.89 14.97 -9.18
CA THR A 341 18.51 16.27 -9.40
C THR A 341 17.56 17.44 -9.17
N VAL A 342 16.26 17.20 -9.27
CA VAL A 342 15.19 18.18 -9.04
C VAL A 342 14.39 17.78 -7.82
N THR A 343 14.41 18.60 -6.77
CA THR A 343 13.73 18.32 -5.49
C THR A 343 12.38 19.02 -5.36
N ASP A 344 12.23 20.17 -6.00
CA ASP A 344 10.98 20.91 -6.04
C ASP A 344 10.23 20.49 -7.30
N ALA A 345 9.19 19.66 -7.14
CA ALA A 345 8.33 19.35 -8.27
C ALA A 345 7.75 20.67 -8.83
N PRO A 346 7.90 20.93 -10.14
CA PRO A 346 7.24 22.07 -10.76
C PRO A 346 5.74 21.81 -10.67
N GLY A 347 5.07 22.52 -9.79
CA GLY A 347 3.64 22.35 -9.68
C GLY A 347 3.11 22.96 -8.42
N GLY A 348 2.73 24.21 -8.50
CA GLY A 348 2.01 24.92 -7.47
C GLY A 348 0.87 24.11 -6.85
N PHE A 349 -0.33 24.40 -7.07
CA PHE A 349 -1.49 24.02 -6.27
C PHE A 349 -1.91 22.54 -6.24
N ASP A 350 -1.36 21.63 -7.07
CA ASP A 350 -1.79 20.22 -7.08
C ASP A 350 -0.64 19.20 -7.21
N GLN A 351 0.15 19.12 -6.14
CA GLN A 351 1.23 18.11 -6.04
C GLN A 351 0.69 16.67 -6.07
N LEU A 352 -0.55 16.44 -5.60
CA LEU A 352 -1.18 15.12 -5.59
C LEU A 352 -1.46 14.63 -7.02
N SER A 353 -2.09 15.46 -7.86
CA SER A 353 -2.31 15.12 -9.26
C SER A 353 -1.02 15.06 -10.07
N ALA A 354 -0.05 15.91 -9.76
CA ALA A 354 1.24 15.93 -10.44
C ALA A 354 1.99 14.61 -10.24
N VAL A 355 2.07 14.09 -9.02
CA VAL A 355 2.75 12.80 -8.77
C VAL A 355 2.02 11.65 -9.44
N LEU A 356 0.69 11.62 -9.38
CA LEU A 356 -0.12 10.56 -10.00
C LEU A 356 0.05 10.51 -11.52
N SER A 357 0.18 11.67 -12.19
CA SER A 357 0.39 11.76 -13.64
C SER A 357 1.72 11.15 -14.11
N ARG A 358 2.67 10.96 -13.20
CA ARG A 358 3.98 10.36 -13.48
C ARG A 358 3.99 8.85 -13.35
N LEU A 359 2.96 8.24 -12.78
CA LEU A 359 2.88 6.79 -12.56
C LEU A 359 2.33 6.11 -13.81
N ASP A 360 3.10 5.18 -14.36
CA ASP A 360 2.67 4.29 -15.44
C ASP A 360 2.61 2.86 -14.89
N ILE A 361 1.38 2.43 -14.58
CA ILE A 361 1.10 1.14 -13.96
C ILE A 361 0.52 0.21 -15.03
N PRO A 362 1.17 -0.93 -15.33
CA PRO A 362 0.68 -1.92 -16.29
C PRO A 362 -0.77 -2.34 -16.02
N GLN A 363 -1.51 -2.58 -17.08
CA GLN A 363 -2.95 -2.84 -17.01
C GLN A 363 -3.31 -4.11 -16.22
N ASP A 364 -2.48 -5.15 -16.28
CA ASP A 364 -2.63 -6.38 -15.52
C ASP A 364 -2.46 -6.15 -14.02
N ILE A 365 -1.48 -5.32 -13.62
CA ILE A 365 -1.25 -4.93 -12.23
C ILE A 365 -2.42 -4.08 -11.73
N ARG A 366 -2.87 -3.10 -12.54
CA ARG A 366 -4.04 -2.29 -12.24
C ARG A 366 -5.26 -3.17 -12.00
N ALA A 367 -5.50 -4.13 -12.89
CA ALA A 367 -6.62 -5.05 -12.82
C ALA A 367 -6.66 -5.86 -11.51
N ARG A 368 -5.49 -6.35 -11.07
CA ARG A 368 -5.37 -7.10 -9.80
C ARG A 368 -5.71 -6.24 -8.59
N ILE A 369 -5.31 -4.97 -8.59
CA ILE A 369 -5.62 -4.03 -7.50
C ILE A 369 -7.11 -3.70 -7.50
N GLU A 370 -7.69 -3.40 -8.66
CA GLU A 370 -9.10 -3.01 -8.83
C GLU A 370 -10.06 -4.14 -8.43
N GLN A 371 -9.64 -5.39 -8.60
CA GLN A 371 -10.40 -6.57 -8.18
C GLN A 371 -10.54 -6.65 -6.65
N GLU A 372 -9.51 -6.27 -5.90
CA GLU A 372 -9.47 -6.37 -4.44
C GLU A 372 -9.71 -5.02 -3.73
N LEU A 373 -9.96 -3.95 -4.50
CA LEU A 373 -10.13 -2.61 -3.95
C LEU A 373 -11.35 -2.53 -3.03
N SER A 374 -11.18 -1.95 -1.86
CA SER A 374 -12.25 -1.73 -0.87
C SER A 374 -12.06 -0.42 -0.12
N SER A 375 -13.10 0.06 0.56
CA SER A 375 -13.03 1.25 1.39
C SER A 375 -11.93 1.11 2.46
N GLY A 376 -11.13 2.16 2.64
CA GLY A 376 -9.94 2.16 3.48
C GLY A 376 -8.68 1.62 2.79
N SER A 377 -8.73 1.20 1.52
CA SER A 377 -7.51 0.91 0.74
C SER A 377 -6.67 2.18 0.57
N SER A 378 -5.35 2.06 0.63
CA SER A 378 -4.45 3.22 0.60
C SER A 378 -3.32 3.07 -0.39
N ILE A 379 -2.86 4.22 -0.91
CA ILE A 379 -1.67 4.34 -1.74
C ILE A 379 -0.71 5.31 -1.05
N THR A 380 0.51 4.87 -0.81
CA THR A 380 1.63 5.73 -0.42
C THR A 380 2.58 5.84 -1.61
N VAL A 381 2.91 7.06 -2.02
CA VAL A 381 3.96 7.32 -3.04
C VAL A 381 5.12 7.97 -2.32
N SER A 382 6.33 7.42 -2.46
CA SER A 382 7.52 7.96 -1.79
C SER A 382 8.80 7.69 -2.59
N ASP A 383 9.77 8.61 -2.51
CA ASP A 383 11.13 8.40 -3.05
C ASP A 383 11.88 7.30 -2.28
N LEU A 384 11.60 7.14 -0.99
CA LEU A 384 12.21 6.15 -0.13
C LEU A 384 11.28 4.94 0.04
N SER A 385 11.88 3.77 0.13
CA SER A 385 11.16 2.55 0.45
C SER A 385 10.68 2.57 1.92
N HIS A 386 9.94 1.54 2.30
CA HIS A 386 9.47 1.37 3.68
C HIS A 386 10.62 1.11 4.66
N GLN A 387 10.37 1.34 5.94
CA GLN A 387 11.30 1.02 7.02
C GLN A 387 11.48 -0.49 7.18
N MET A 388 12.63 -0.91 7.73
CA MET A 388 12.95 -2.32 7.98
C MET A 388 11.97 -3.03 8.91
N GLU A 389 11.24 -2.29 9.74
CA GLU A 389 10.18 -2.85 10.59
C GLU A 389 8.97 -3.37 9.80
N THR A 390 8.82 -3.00 8.53
CA THR A 390 7.78 -3.53 7.65
C THR A 390 8.07 -5.01 7.38
N GLY A 391 7.36 -5.87 8.04
CA GLY A 391 7.54 -7.31 7.96
C GLY A 391 6.22 -8.06 8.10
N THR A 392 6.27 -9.33 8.49
CA THR A 392 5.06 -10.10 8.79
C THR A 392 4.37 -9.51 10.02
N GLY A 393 3.09 -9.21 9.89
CA GLY A 393 2.28 -8.63 10.97
C GLY A 393 2.37 -7.11 11.10
N THR A 394 2.98 -6.42 10.12
CA THR A 394 2.96 -4.96 10.04
C THR A 394 2.41 -4.47 8.71
N ASP A 395 1.97 -3.23 8.68
CA ASP A 395 1.71 -2.46 7.47
C ASP A 395 2.99 -1.77 6.99
N PHE A 396 2.93 -1.03 5.86
CA PHE A 396 4.04 -0.18 5.46
C PHE A 396 4.24 0.94 6.48
N ILE A 397 5.47 1.08 6.95
CA ILE A 397 5.92 2.21 7.77
C ILE A 397 6.80 3.07 6.87
N THR A 398 6.31 4.26 6.53
CA THR A 398 7.04 5.23 5.69
C THR A 398 7.40 6.45 6.52
N VAL A 399 8.68 6.60 6.83
CA VAL A 399 9.20 7.71 7.64
C VAL A 399 9.75 8.78 6.72
N THR A 400 9.27 10.02 6.84
CA THR A 400 9.76 11.18 6.09
C THR A 400 10.84 11.93 6.83
N LYS A 401 10.84 11.86 8.16
CA LYS A 401 11.88 12.41 9.03
C LYS A 401 12.03 11.54 10.26
N GLU A 402 13.21 10.96 10.40
CA GLU A 402 13.54 10.16 11.58
C GLU A 402 13.64 11.06 12.81
N GLY A 403 13.18 10.53 13.95
CA GLY A 403 13.59 11.08 15.24
C GLY A 403 15.06 10.68 15.52
N PRO A 404 15.82 11.40 16.32
CA PRO A 404 17.12 10.93 16.76
C PRO A 404 16.95 9.60 17.51
N VAL A 405 17.81 8.66 17.18
CA VAL A 405 17.89 7.32 17.78
C VAL A 405 18.41 7.41 19.20
#